data_3af22eccec9efbacedc8f675a0d77f94
#
_entry.id   3af22eccec9efbacedc8f675a0d77f94
#
_cell.length_a   1.000
_cell.length_b   1.000
_cell.length_c   1.000
_cell.angle_alpha   90.00
_cell.angle_beta   90.00
_cell.angle_gamma   90.00
#
_symmetry.space_group_name_H-M   'P 1'
#
loop_
_entity.id
_entity.type
_entity.pdbx_description
1 polymer ?
#
loop_
_entity_poly.entity_id
_entity_poly.type
_entity_poly.pdbx_seq_one_letter_code
_entity_poly.pdbx_strand_id
1 'polypeptide(L)'
;MRFAAVGFTCIDVYKNLNISYPTGNGIDLMFNLMDLVPELVPSVVTAIGDDAYGQSMLEACQKRKVDTGHVTIVPGGQTAVIEMLLNGRDRVHHRAEKGVMIPYQPTGEDMDFIRTQDYIHTDLSWNVTGLLKDMRSKGTKIYFDFSKRYRHEDVPTILKKYQLWYFFI
;
A
#
# COMPACT_ATOMS: atom_id res chain seq x y z
N MET A 1 10.34 1.65 16.41
CA MET A 1 9.86 0.52 15.58
C MET A 1 9.64 1.02 14.16
N ARG A 2 10.44 0.54 13.17
CA ARG A 2 10.36 0.97 11.77
C ARG A 2 9.30 0.13 11.04
N PHE A 3 8.40 0.79 10.36
CA PHE A 3 7.30 0.17 9.62
C PHE A 3 7.22 0.74 8.21
N ALA A 4 7.15 -0.12 7.20
CA ALA A 4 6.92 0.28 5.82
C ALA A 4 5.61 -0.29 5.26
N ALA A 5 4.76 0.60 4.74
CA ALA A 5 3.68 0.22 3.84
C ALA A 5 4.25 0.11 2.42
N VAL A 6 4.28 -1.10 1.86
CA VAL A 6 4.93 -1.38 0.56
C VAL A 6 3.89 -1.82 -0.46
N GLY A 7 3.77 -1.09 -1.53
CA GLY A 7 2.98 -1.46 -2.70
C GLY A 7 1.80 -0.56 -2.98
N PHE A 8 0.61 -1.15 -3.15
CA PHE A 8 -0.53 -0.46 -3.72
C PHE A 8 -1.06 0.68 -2.85
N THR A 9 -1.04 1.89 -3.41
CA THR A 9 -1.70 3.09 -2.88
C THR A 9 -2.65 3.65 -3.94
N CYS A 10 -3.73 4.28 -3.53
CA CYS A 10 -4.70 4.86 -4.44
C CYS A 10 -5.47 6.02 -3.79
N ILE A 11 -6.29 6.65 -4.59
CA ILE A 11 -7.30 7.60 -4.11
C ILE A 11 -8.68 6.96 -4.25
N ASP A 12 -9.40 6.82 -3.15
CA ASP A 12 -10.82 6.46 -3.18
C ASP A 12 -11.63 7.71 -3.51
N VAL A 13 -12.39 7.66 -4.61
CA VAL A 13 -13.24 8.75 -5.08
C VAL A 13 -14.71 8.36 -4.94
N TYR A 14 -15.42 8.99 -4.02
CA TYR A 14 -16.84 8.80 -3.80
C TYR A 14 -17.62 9.78 -4.67
N LYS A 15 -17.97 9.37 -5.90
CA LYS A 15 -18.62 10.24 -6.89
C LYS A 15 -19.94 10.84 -6.42
N ASN A 16 -20.75 10.05 -5.72
CA ASN A 16 -22.04 10.51 -5.22
C ASN A 16 -21.96 11.49 -4.04
N LEU A 17 -20.77 11.65 -3.43
CA LEU A 17 -20.52 12.58 -2.33
C LEU A 17 -19.57 13.72 -2.73
N ASN A 18 -18.98 13.63 -3.91
CA ASN A 18 -17.94 14.55 -4.39
C ASN A 18 -16.77 14.72 -3.40
N ILE A 19 -16.32 13.60 -2.82
CA ILE A 19 -15.17 13.56 -1.89
C ILE A 19 -14.17 12.53 -2.34
N SER A 20 -12.91 12.73 -1.96
CA SER A 20 -11.83 11.78 -2.23
C SER A 20 -10.89 11.67 -1.04
N TYR A 21 -10.28 10.49 -0.88
CA TYR A 21 -9.34 10.21 0.20
C TYR A 21 -8.13 9.44 -0.32
N PRO A 22 -6.90 9.86 0.04
CA PRO A 22 -5.72 9.04 -0.08
C PRO A 22 -5.87 7.78 0.79
N THR A 23 -5.65 6.62 0.20
CA THR A 23 -5.86 5.31 0.84
C THR A 23 -4.99 4.22 0.22
N GLY A 24 -5.18 3.01 0.67
CA GLY A 24 -4.51 1.78 0.29
C GLY A 24 -4.36 0.91 1.53
N ASN A 25 -4.47 -0.40 1.40
CA ASN A 25 -4.46 -1.29 2.58
C ASN A 25 -3.30 -1.00 3.53
N GLY A 26 -2.10 -0.79 2.99
CA GLY A 26 -0.92 -0.48 3.79
C GLY A 26 -0.94 0.93 4.41
N ILE A 27 -1.45 1.92 3.68
CA ILE A 27 -1.57 3.30 4.15
C ILE A 27 -2.58 3.38 5.31
N ASP A 28 -3.75 2.77 5.13
CA ASP A 28 -4.80 2.78 6.15
C ASP A 28 -4.35 2.07 7.42
N LEU A 29 -3.72 0.90 7.28
CA LEU A 29 -3.14 0.18 8.42
C LEU A 29 -2.08 1.04 9.13
N MET A 30 -1.16 1.63 8.37
CA MET A 30 -0.08 2.46 8.91
C MET A 30 -0.64 3.67 9.67
N PHE A 31 -1.61 4.39 9.11
CA PHE A 31 -2.22 5.54 9.75
C PHE A 31 -2.92 5.18 11.06
N ASN A 32 -3.62 4.04 11.10
CA ASN A 32 -4.24 3.54 12.33
C ASN A 32 -3.19 3.10 13.37
N LEU A 33 -2.10 2.46 12.94
CA LEU A 33 -1.02 2.07 13.84
C LEU A 33 -0.32 3.28 14.45
N MET A 34 -0.14 4.36 13.72
CA MET A 34 0.46 5.60 14.23
C MET A 34 -0.36 6.22 15.38
N ASP A 35 -1.67 6.07 15.35
CA ASP A 35 -2.55 6.56 16.40
C ASP A 35 -2.48 5.67 17.67
N LEU A 36 -2.03 4.42 17.55
CA LEU A 36 -1.92 3.44 18.63
C LEU A 36 -0.49 3.25 19.16
N VAL A 37 0.51 3.54 18.33
CA VAL A 37 1.93 3.27 18.60
C VAL A 37 2.75 4.53 18.38
N PRO A 38 2.87 5.43 19.36
CA PRO A 38 3.53 6.74 19.20
C PRO A 38 5.00 6.67 18.77
N GLU A 39 5.69 5.57 19.08
CA GLU A 39 7.10 5.35 18.70
C GLU A 39 7.26 4.72 17.30
N LEU A 40 6.18 4.59 16.52
CA LEU A 40 6.25 4.10 15.15
C LEU A 40 7.05 5.09 14.29
N VAL A 41 7.98 4.56 13.50
CA VAL A 41 8.67 5.29 12.44
C VAL A 41 8.10 4.82 11.12
N PRO A 42 7.11 5.56 10.57
CA PRO A 42 6.36 5.13 9.40
C PRO A 42 7.03 5.55 8.11
N SER A 43 6.98 4.68 7.12
CA SER A 43 7.43 4.96 5.76
C SER A 43 6.50 4.34 4.72
N VAL A 44 6.51 4.86 3.50
CA VAL A 44 5.77 4.31 2.37
C VAL A 44 6.69 4.10 1.17
N VAL A 45 6.56 2.94 0.54
CA VAL A 45 7.29 2.55 -0.68
C VAL A 45 6.26 2.21 -1.75
N THR A 46 6.07 3.11 -2.72
CA THR A 46 5.00 3.03 -3.71
C THR A 46 5.31 3.85 -4.96
N ALA A 47 4.39 3.88 -5.92
CA ALA A 47 4.43 4.81 -7.04
C ALA A 47 3.13 5.62 -7.13
N ILE A 48 3.26 6.88 -7.51
CA ILE A 48 2.17 7.79 -7.80
C ILE A 48 2.45 8.52 -9.12
N GLY A 49 1.42 9.06 -9.75
CA GLY A 49 1.58 10.00 -10.86
C GLY A 49 1.99 11.39 -10.38
N ASP A 50 2.42 12.25 -11.30
CA ASP A 50 2.65 13.68 -11.06
C ASP A 50 1.35 14.51 -11.22
N ASP A 51 0.22 13.88 -10.93
CA ASP A 51 -1.11 14.46 -11.00
C ASP A 51 -1.60 15.01 -9.62
N ALA A 52 -2.77 15.65 -9.62
CA ALA A 52 -3.36 16.21 -8.39
C ALA A 52 -3.64 15.13 -7.32
N TYR A 53 -3.92 13.89 -7.72
CA TYR A 53 -4.14 12.79 -6.80
C TYR A 53 -2.83 12.32 -6.15
N GLY A 54 -1.72 12.28 -6.92
CA GLY A 54 -0.40 12.00 -6.38
C GLY A 54 0.04 13.04 -5.36
N GLN A 55 -0.19 14.32 -5.67
CA GLN A 55 0.06 15.42 -4.74
C GLN A 55 -0.76 15.26 -3.45
N SER A 56 -2.04 14.94 -3.56
CA SER A 56 -2.92 14.69 -2.39
C SER A 56 -2.41 13.54 -1.50
N MET A 57 -1.89 12.46 -2.11
CA MET A 57 -1.27 11.35 -1.38
C MET A 57 -0.03 11.80 -0.61
N LEU A 58 0.87 12.56 -1.24
CA LEU A 58 2.06 13.09 -0.59
C LEU A 58 1.71 14.01 0.58
N GLU A 59 0.77 14.91 0.39
CA GLU A 59 0.32 15.84 1.44
C GLU A 59 -0.26 15.09 2.66
N ALA A 60 -1.05 14.03 2.43
CA ALA A 60 -1.59 13.22 3.50
C ALA A 60 -0.48 12.52 4.30
N CYS A 61 0.53 11.96 3.62
CA CYS A 61 1.69 11.35 4.25
C CYS A 61 2.52 12.38 5.01
N GLN A 62 2.83 13.52 4.42
CA GLN A 62 3.63 14.59 5.03
C GLN A 62 2.96 15.17 6.28
N LYS A 63 1.64 15.42 6.22
CA LYS A 63 0.85 15.90 7.37
C LYS A 63 0.97 14.96 8.57
N ARG A 64 1.12 13.67 8.34
CA ARG A 64 1.32 12.65 9.37
C ARG A 64 2.79 12.31 9.63
N LYS A 65 3.74 13.03 9.02
CA LYS A 65 5.18 12.81 9.18
C LYS A 65 5.63 11.40 8.74
N VAL A 66 4.97 10.84 7.73
CA VAL A 66 5.40 9.60 7.10
C VAL A 66 6.59 9.89 6.18
N ASP A 67 7.61 9.06 6.24
CA ASP A 67 8.72 9.12 5.30
C ASP A 67 8.25 8.72 3.89
N THR A 68 8.40 9.64 2.95
CA THR A 68 8.04 9.51 1.53
C THR A 68 9.26 9.43 0.60
N GLY A 69 10.46 9.27 1.14
CA GLY A 69 11.71 9.23 0.37
C GLY A 69 11.77 8.10 -0.67
N HIS A 70 10.90 7.09 -0.51
CA HIS A 70 10.77 5.94 -1.40
C HIS A 70 9.45 5.92 -2.19
N VAL A 71 8.85 7.10 -2.41
CA VAL A 71 7.71 7.27 -3.30
C VAL A 71 8.21 7.64 -4.68
N THR A 72 8.02 6.76 -5.65
CA THR A 72 8.34 7.03 -7.06
C THR A 72 7.26 7.91 -7.66
N ILE A 73 7.62 9.13 -8.08
CA ILE A 73 6.73 10.01 -8.84
C ILE A 73 6.97 9.76 -10.33
N VAL A 74 5.95 9.32 -11.04
CA VAL A 74 6.05 8.98 -12.47
C VAL A 74 5.60 10.17 -13.32
N PRO A 75 6.51 10.82 -14.07
CA PRO A 75 6.16 11.98 -14.92
C PRO A 75 5.12 11.61 -15.98
N GLY A 76 4.06 12.42 -16.11
CA GLY A 76 2.92 12.16 -17.01
C GLY A 76 2.09 10.95 -16.64
N GLY A 77 2.37 10.30 -15.50
CA GLY A 77 1.66 9.16 -15.00
C GLY A 77 0.34 9.53 -14.31
N GLN A 78 -0.56 8.57 -14.19
CA GLN A 78 -1.80 8.72 -13.44
C GLN A 78 -1.71 7.93 -12.13
N THR A 79 -2.02 8.58 -11.02
CA THR A 79 -2.16 7.93 -9.71
C THR A 79 -3.34 6.95 -9.74
N ALA A 80 -3.19 5.83 -9.06
CA ALA A 80 -4.28 4.84 -8.97
C ALA A 80 -5.52 5.44 -8.31
N VAL A 81 -6.68 5.16 -8.88
CA VAL A 81 -7.99 5.64 -8.41
C VAL A 81 -8.96 4.48 -8.29
N ILE A 82 -9.66 4.42 -7.16
CA ILE A 82 -10.79 3.52 -6.97
C ILE A 82 -12.06 4.35 -6.86
N GLU A 83 -12.94 4.22 -7.84
CA GLU A 83 -14.25 4.86 -7.78
C GLU A 83 -15.16 4.05 -6.87
N MET A 84 -15.72 4.74 -5.89
CA MET A 84 -16.58 4.19 -4.87
C MET A 84 -17.97 4.81 -4.97
N LEU A 85 -19.00 4.03 -4.66
CA LEU A 85 -20.36 4.50 -4.40
C LEU A 85 -20.72 4.15 -2.97
N LEU A 86 -21.23 5.11 -2.22
CA LEU A 86 -21.81 4.86 -0.90
C LEU A 86 -23.32 4.63 -1.06
N ASN A 87 -23.76 3.41 -0.74
CA ASN A 87 -25.17 3.03 -0.73
C ASN A 87 -25.59 2.74 0.71
N GLY A 88 -26.22 3.73 1.35
CA GLY A 88 -26.47 3.69 2.79
C GLY A 88 -25.16 3.63 3.58
N ARG A 89 -24.88 2.50 4.22
CA ARG A 89 -23.61 2.25 4.95
C ARG A 89 -22.62 1.39 4.17
N ASP A 90 -23.01 0.88 2.99
CA ASP A 90 -22.20 -0.03 2.20
C ASP A 90 -21.37 0.72 1.17
N ARG A 91 -20.08 0.38 1.13
CA ARG A 91 -19.16 0.85 0.10
C ARG A 91 -19.15 -0.14 -1.07
N VAL A 92 -19.51 0.36 -2.25
CA VAL A 92 -19.53 -0.43 -3.48
C VAL A 92 -18.38 0.04 -4.39
N HIS A 93 -17.49 -0.85 -4.73
CA HIS A 93 -16.46 -0.58 -5.74
C HIS A 93 -17.14 -0.50 -7.12
N HIS A 94 -17.00 0.64 -7.77
CA HIS A 94 -17.58 0.89 -9.09
C HIS A 94 -16.56 0.66 -10.20
N ARG A 95 -15.37 1.28 -10.09
CA ARG A 95 -14.31 1.19 -11.08
C ARG A 95 -12.96 1.27 -10.38
N ALA A 96 -11.95 0.57 -10.92
CA ALA A 96 -10.58 0.63 -10.45
C ALA A 96 -9.64 0.95 -11.61
N GLU A 97 -8.93 2.05 -11.51
CA GLU A 97 -7.87 2.45 -12.43
C GLU A 97 -6.55 2.41 -11.68
N LYS A 98 -5.72 1.44 -11.99
CA LYS A 98 -4.47 1.23 -11.24
C LYS A 98 -3.33 2.16 -11.66
N GLY A 99 -3.46 2.86 -12.81
CA GLY A 99 -2.47 3.84 -13.26
C GLY A 99 -1.05 3.32 -13.22
N VAL A 100 -0.16 4.13 -12.63
CA VAL A 100 1.28 3.82 -12.50
C VAL A 100 1.58 2.57 -11.66
N MET A 101 0.62 2.07 -10.90
CA MET A 101 0.79 0.86 -10.10
C MET A 101 0.78 -0.44 -10.94
N ILE A 102 0.34 -0.40 -12.21
CA ILE A 102 0.36 -1.58 -13.09
C ILE A 102 1.80 -2.04 -13.35
N PRO A 103 2.70 -1.19 -13.87
CA PRO A 103 4.10 -1.56 -14.11
C PRO A 103 5.00 -1.42 -12.88
N TYR A 104 4.49 -0.92 -11.76
CA TYR A 104 5.34 -0.58 -10.61
C TYR A 104 6.16 -1.76 -10.11
N GLN A 105 7.44 -1.51 -9.93
CA GLN A 105 8.40 -2.38 -9.26
C GLN A 105 9.31 -1.50 -8.40
N PRO A 106 9.57 -1.86 -7.14
CA PRO A 106 10.56 -1.19 -6.32
C PRO A 106 11.94 -1.24 -6.97
N THR A 107 12.69 -0.16 -6.88
CA THR A 107 14.09 -0.12 -7.33
C THR A 107 14.99 -0.96 -6.41
N GLY A 108 16.26 -1.13 -6.80
CA GLY A 108 17.26 -1.77 -5.92
C GLY A 108 17.43 -1.03 -4.60
N GLU A 109 17.43 0.31 -4.63
CA GLU A 109 17.51 1.16 -3.45
C GLU A 109 16.28 1.01 -2.55
N ASP A 110 15.08 0.98 -3.14
CA ASP A 110 13.85 0.70 -2.40
C ASP A 110 13.89 -0.68 -1.72
N MET A 111 14.38 -1.69 -2.41
CA MET A 111 14.51 -3.04 -1.86
C MET A 111 15.52 -3.09 -0.70
N ASP A 112 16.63 -2.35 -0.79
CA ASP A 112 17.60 -2.23 0.30
C ASP A 112 16.98 -1.52 1.49
N PHE A 113 16.23 -0.44 1.28
CA PHE A 113 15.47 0.24 2.32
C PHE A 113 14.43 -0.66 2.98
N ILE A 114 13.62 -1.38 2.20
CA ILE A 114 12.59 -2.33 2.69
C ILE A 114 13.22 -3.35 3.64
N ARG A 115 14.39 -3.87 3.34
CA ARG A 115 15.12 -4.85 4.19
C ARG A 115 15.59 -4.28 5.52
N THR A 116 15.66 -2.96 5.66
CA THR A 116 16.02 -2.32 6.95
C THR A 116 14.84 -2.21 7.91
N GLN A 117 13.62 -2.47 7.45
CA GLN A 117 12.41 -2.30 8.26
C GLN A 117 12.21 -3.45 9.25
N ASP A 118 11.66 -3.13 10.43
CA ASP A 118 11.30 -4.14 11.42
C ASP A 118 10.01 -4.88 11.00
N TYR A 119 9.09 -4.11 10.39
CA TYR A 119 7.78 -4.58 9.93
C TYR A 119 7.47 -4.05 8.53
N ILE A 120 6.93 -4.89 7.69
CA ILE A 120 6.47 -4.56 6.34
C ILE A 120 5.01 -4.98 6.23
N HIS A 121 4.18 -4.10 5.68
CA HIS A 121 2.85 -4.47 5.18
C HIS A 121 2.86 -4.45 3.66
N THR A 122 2.29 -5.47 3.05
CA THR A 122 2.02 -5.51 1.60
C THR A 122 0.80 -6.39 1.31
N ASP A 123 0.29 -6.35 0.06
CA ASP A 123 -0.94 -7.02 -0.31
C ASP A 123 -0.94 -7.55 -1.75
N LEU A 124 -2.00 -8.28 -2.13
CA LEU A 124 -2.20 -8.82 -3.49
C LEU A 124 -2.72 -7.79 -4.52
N SER A 125 -2.86 -6.52 -4.17
CA SER A 125 -3.40 -5.51 -5.09
C SER A 125 -2.43 -5.13 -6.22
N TRP A 126 -1.15 -5.49 -6.06
CA TRP A 126 -0.08 -5.26 -7.01
C TRP A 126 0.78 -6.53 -7.24
N ASN A 127 1.78 -6.46 -8.12
CA ASN A 127 2.58 -7.62 -8.49
C ASN A 127 3.72 -7.90 -7.48
N VAL A 128 3.36 -8.31 -6.27
CA VAL A 128 4.28 -8.48 -5.14
C VAL A 128 4.82 -9.89 -4.95
N THR A 129 4.12 -10.91 -5.44
CA THR A 129 4.40 -12.30 -5.06
C THR A 129 5.83 -12.76 -5.37
N GLY A 130 6.39 -12.29 -6.49
CA GLY A 130 7.79 -12.56 -6.86
C GLY A 130 8.82 -11.88 -5.95
N LEU A 131 8.45 -10.80 -5.27
CA LEU A 131 9.35 -9.96 -4.47
C LEU A 131 9.41 -10.34 -2.99
N LEU A 132 8.43 -11.09 -2.49
CA LEU A 132 8.30 -11.40 -1.05
C LEU A 132 9.55 -12.03 -0.44
N LYS A 133 10.26 -12.86 -1.21
CA LYS A 133 11.51 -13.48 -0.76
C LYS A 133 12.60 -12.43 -0.56
N ASP A 134 12.68 -11.49 -1.48
CA ASP A 134 13.76 -10.49 -1.53
C ASP A 134 13.50 -9.32 -0.57
N MET A 135 12.25 -9.12 -0.14
CA MET A 135 11.89 -8.15 0.90
C MET A 135 12.35 -8.55 2.30
N ARG A 136 12.64 -9.83 2.52
CA ARG A 136 13.00 -10.34 3.85
C ARG A 136 14.47 -10.10 4.19
N SER A 137 14.70 -9.66 5.43
CA SER A 137 15.99 -9.74 6.10
C SER A 137 15.87 -10.50 7.43
N LYS A 138 16.99 -10.74 8.10
CA LYS A 138 16.97 -11.39 9.42
C LYS A 138 16.25 -10.49 10.43
N GLY A 139 15.07 -10.91 10.89
CA GLY A 139 14.26 -10.20 11.87
C GLY A 139 13.09 -9.39 11.29
N THR A 140 13.07 -9.12 9.98
CA THR A 140 11.92 -8.45 9.33
C THR A 140 10.68 -9.33 9.37
N LYS A 141 9.56 -8.75 9.79
CA LYS A 141 8.24 -9.41 9.80
C LYS A 141 7.39 -8.81 8.68
N ILE A 142 6.84 -9.68 7.83
CA ILE A 142 5.96 -9.27 6.73
C ILE A 142 4.52 -9.61 7.10
N TYR A 143 3.68 -8.57 7.17
CA TYR A 143 2.23 -8.70 7.27
C TYR A 143 1.65 -8.63 5.87
N PHE A 144 0.98 -9.70 5.48
CA PHE A 144 0.46 -9.84 4.13
C PHE A 144 -1.07 -9.83 4.14
N ASP A 145 -1.66 -8.86 3.45
CA ASP A 145 -3.10 -8.75 3.32
C ASP A 145 -3.59 -9.42 2.03
N PHE A 146 -4.42 -10.43 2.18
CA PHE A 146 -5.09 -11.11 1.06
C PHE A 146 -6.37 -10.41 0.63
N SER A 147 -6.90 -9.49 1.44
CA SER A 147 -8.14 -8.77 1.17
C SER A 147 -9.26 -9.73 0.73
N LYS A 148 -10.09 -9.34 -0.22
CA LYS A 148 -11.12 -10.19 -0.82
C LYS A 148 -10.56 -11.38 -1.62
N ARG A 149 -9.25 -11.48 -1.81
CA ARG A 149 -8.58 -12.51 -2.60
C ARG A 149 -8.07 -13.69 -1.77
N TYR A 150 -8.56 -13.89 -0.56
CA TYR A 150 -8.17 -15.02 0.30
C TYR A 150 -8.41 -16.40 -0.35
N ARG A 151 -9.24 -16.48 -1.41
CA ARG A 151 -9.46 -17.69 -2.23
C ARG A 151 -8.61 -17.70 -3.52
N HIS A 152 -7.71 -16.73 -3.70
CA HIS A 152 -6.82 -16.72 -4.85
C HIS A 152 -5.95 -17.98 -4.84
N GLU A 153 -5.71 -18.55 -6.02
CA GLU A 153 -4.95 -19.80 -6.17
C GLU A 153 -3.53 -19.73 -5.59
N ASP A 154 -2.92 -18.55 -5.56
CA ASP A 154 -1.59 -18.33 -5.01
C ASP A 154 -1.55 -18.32 -3.48
N VAL A 155 -2.67 -18.13 -2.78
CA VAL A 155 -2.69 -17.97 -1.32
C VAL A 155 -2.06 -19.16 -0.60
N PRO A 156 -2.40 -20.43 -0.91
CA PRO A 156 -1.76 -21.58 -0.27
C PRO A 156 -0.25 -21.62 -0.52
N THR A 157 0.18 -21.27 -1.72
CA THR A 157 1.59 -21.24 -2.11
C THR A 157 2.33 -20.13 -1.36
N ILE A 158 1.76 -18.94 -1.26
CA ILE A 158 2.32 -17.79 -0.55
C ILE A 158 2.47 -18.11 0.94
N LEU A 159 1.42 -18.62 1.59
CA LEU A 159 1.44 -18.98 3.01
C LEU A 159 2.50 -20.05 3.32
N LYS A 160 2.52 -21.11 2.52
CA LYS A 160 3.44 -22.23 2.71
C LYS A 160 4.89 -21.86 2.46
N LYS A 161 5.15 -21.04 1.42
CA LYS A 161 6.50 -20.71 0.98
C LYS A 161 7.16 -19.62 1.81
N TYR A 162 6.38 -18.63 2.31
CA TYR A 162 6.94 -17.42 2.88
C TYR A 162 6.79 -17.28 4.39
N GLN A 163 6.09 -18.22 5.08
CA GLN A 163 5.87 -18.16 6.54
C GLN A 163 5.42 -16.77 6.99
N LEU A 164 4.42 -16.21 6.30
CA LEU A 164 3.93 -14.85 6.51
C LEU A 164 3.03 -14.78 7.73
N TRP A 165 3.07 -13.66 8.43
CA TRP A 165 2.00 -13.25 9.32
C TRP A 165 0.90 -12.63 8.46
N TYR A 166 -0.34 -13.08 8.60
CA TYR A 166 -1.45 -12.63 7.76
C TYR A 166 -2.63 -12.17 8.59
N PHE A 167 -3.34 -11.18 8.05
CA PHE A 167 -4.63 -10.76 8.55
C PHE A 167 -5.67 -10.96 7.45
N PHE A 168 -6.83 -11.48 7.85
CA PHE A 168 -8.05 -11.37 7.08
C PHE A 168 -8.88 -10.24 7.70
N ILE A 169 -9.14 -9.20 6.95
CA ILE A 169 -10.10 -8.16 7.32
C ILE A 169 -11.33 -8.30 6.43
#